data_af6e2a075e404d9c7aa362a2d557dfda
#
_entry.id   af6e2a075e404d9c7aa362a2d557dfda
#
_cell.length_a   1.000
_cell.length_b   1.000
_cell.length_c   1.000
_cell.angle_alpha   90.00
_cell.angle_beta   90.00
_cell.angle_gamma   90.00
#
_symmetry.space_group_name_H-M   'P 1'
#
loop_
_entity.id
_entity.type
_entity.pdbx_description
1 polymer ?
#
loop_
_entity_poly.entity_id
_entity_poly.type
_entity_poly.pdbx_seq_one_letter_code
_entity_poly.pdbx_strand_id
1 'polypeptide(L)'
;LETCLAISKKLTDSIIGISCFSHELIQQKLDSIIYGNHSIKSAIDVACYDLASKSKKIPLYKYLGGELKKKIYTDYTVSLNDIDKMVKQARSIVERGFKIIKVKLGDDGKKDIERIRLIRECVGSNIKIRIDANQGWTIEEAIETLKKIYKYEIQYCEAPINREFSYRLNEVKEASPIKIMADESLFTLNDAKMMVHGNHCDMFNLKIGKQGGIYESTKIIEIAEKNNIPMQVGGFIESRIIFTVNCHLGHTSNFIKHFDCDSPLFHKINPIIGGVEYKNDWELILPTANGIGVDIKKDFLKSCSKII
;
A
#
# COMPACT_ATOMS: atom_id res chain seq x y z
N LEU A 1 14.98 8.47 -7.40
CA LEU A 1 15.05 8.02 -8.81
C LEU A 1 16.48 7.71 -9.23
N GLU A 2 17.41 8.63 -9.00
CA GLU A 2 18.83 8.52 -9.41
C GLU A 2 19.51 7.27 -8.88
N THR A 3 19.28 6.90 -7.61
CA THR A 3 19.79 5.67 -7.02
C THR A 3 19.26 4.44 -7.76
N CYS A 4 17.96 4.42 -8.06
CA CYS A 4 17.35 3.31 -8.82
C CYS A 4 17.98 3.18 -10.20
N LEU A 5 18.19 4.30 -10.91
CA LEU A 5 18.83 4.30 -12.22
C LEU A 5 20.28 3.82 -12.15
N ALA A 6 21.04 4.28 -11.16
CA ALA A 6 22.46 3.94 -10.99
C ALA A 6 22.71 2.43 -10.79
N ILE A 7 21.80 1.73 -10.12
CA ILE A 7 21.98 0.30 -9.83
C ILE A 7 21.15 -0.64 -10.72
N SER A 8 20.23 -0.10 -11.51
CA SER A 8 19.29 -0.91 -12.32
C SER A 8 20.00 -1.89 -13.24
N LYS A 9 21.03 -1.43 -13.99
CA LYS A 9 21.79 -2.30 -14.88
C LYS A 9 22.45 -3.46 -14.15
N LYS A 10 23.11 -3.18 -13.01
CA LYS A 10 23.79 -4.22 -12.22
C LYS A 10 22.81 -5.24 -11.66
N LEU A 11 21.63 -4.82 -11.24
CA LEU A 11 20.57 -5.71 -10.78
C LEU A 11 20.01 -6.58 -11.91
N THR A 12 19.69 -5.98 -13.05
CA THR A 12 19.15 -6.73 -14.20
C THR A 12 20.16 -7.71 -14.77
N ASP A 13 21.43 -7.31 -14.93
CA ASP A 13 22.51 -8.22 -15.40
C ASP A 13 22.67 -9.44 -14.48
N SER A 14 22.43 -9.30 -13.18
CA SER A 14 22.57 -10.40 -12.21
C SER A 14 21.55 -11.51 -12.35
N ILE A 15 20.43 -11.26 -13.01
CA ILE A 15 19.32 -12.22 -13.18
C ILE A 15 19.18 -12.72 -14.62
N ILE A 16 19.99 -12.21 -15.57
CA ILE A 16 19.98 -12.70 -16.96
C ILE A 16 20.27 -14.19 -16.98
N GLY A 17 19.45 -14.96 -17.72
CA GLY A 17 19.55 -16.42 -17.81
C GLY A 17 18.85 -17.18 -16.68
N ILE A 18 18.36 -16.50 -15.64
CA ILE A 18 17.54 -17.14 -14.61
C ILE A 18 16.09 -17.24 -15.11
N SER A 19 15.46 -18.40 -14.89
CA SER A 19 14.05 -18.59 -15.23
C SER A 19 13.15 -17.63 -14.46
N CYS A 20 12.20 -16.97 -15.12
CA CYS A 20 11.20 -16.10 -14.49
C CYS A 20 10.30 -16.83 -13.48
N PHE A 21 10.32 -18.17 -13.44
CA PHE A 21 9.61 -18.97 -12.44
C PHE A 21 10.41 -19.19 -11.15
N SER A 22 11.70 -18.85 -11.13
CA SER A 22 12.60 -19.03 -9.99
C SER A 22 12.62 -17.79 -9.11
N HIS A 23 11.42 -17.34 -8.62
CA HIS A 23 11.26 -16.08 -7.90
C HIS A 23 12.18 -15.96 -6.67
N GLU A 24 12.34 -17.02 -5.90
CA GLU A 24 13.24 -17.06 -4.76
C GLU A 24 14.69 -16.80 -5.16
N LEU A 25 15.19 -17.49 -6.21
CA LEU A 25 16.54 -17.31 -6.70
C LEU A 25 16.76 -15.89 -7.25
N ILE A 26 15.76 -15.35 -7.96
CA ILE A 26 15.78 -13.95 -8.44
C ILE A 26 15.95 -13.01 -7.26
N GLN A 27 15.10 -13.13 -6.23
CA GLN A 27 15.18 -12.27 -5.05
C GLN A 27 16.54 -12.38 -4.35
N GLN A 28 17.04 -13.60 -4.12
CA GLN A 28 18.37 -13.84 -3.53
C GLN A 28 19.49 -13.17 -4.33
N LYS A 29 19.43 -13.22 -5.66
CA LYS A 29 20.41 -12.57 -6.54
C LYS A 29 20.34 -11.06 -6.41
N LEU A 30 19.14 -10.46 -6.46
CA LEU A 30 18.96 -9.02 -6.28
C LEU A 30 19.48 -8.55 -4.91
N ASP A 31 19.24 -9.33 -3.85
CA ASP A 31 19.68 -9.00 -2.49
C ASP A 31 21.20 -9.14 -2.32
N SER A 32 21.83 -10.06 -3.05
CA SER A 32 23.29 -10.22 -3.03
C SER A 32 24.05 -9.05 -3.67
N ILE A 33 23.39 -8.25 -4.52
CA ILE A 33 24.02 -7.11 -5.20
C ILE A 33 24.06 -5.88 -4.31
N ILE A 34 22.97 -5.59 -3.60
CA ILE A 34 22.85 -4.40 -2.76
C ILE A 34 21.81 -4.60 -1.67
N TYR A 35 22.11 -4.12 -0.47
CA TYR A 35 21.16 -4.09 0.63
C TYR A 35 20.06 -3.02 0.39
N GLY A 36 18.83 -3.31 0.80
CA GLY A 36 17.71 -2.39 0.65
C GLY A 36 17.34 -2.14 -0.82
N ASN A 37 17.14 -0.88 -1.21
CA ASN A 37 16.76 -0.48 -2.58
C ASN A 37 15.50 -1.18 -3.09
N HIS A 38 14.53 -1.35 -2.21
CA HIS A 38 13.33 -2.15 -2.43
C HIS A 38 12.52 -1.72 -3.67
N SER A 39 12.44 -0.42 -3.96
CA SER A 39 11.64 0.08 -5.08
C SER A 39 12.11 -0.44 -6.44
N ILE A 40 13.42 -0.45 -6.70
CA ILE A 40 13.95 -0.99 -7.98
C ILE A 40 13.89 -2.51 -8.03
N LYS A 41 14.14 -3.19 -6.91
CA LYS A 41 13.97 -4.65 -6.81
C LYS A 41 12.52 -5.04 -7.06
N SER A 42 11.57 -4.29 -6.48
CA SER A 42 10.14 -4.47 -6.72
C SER A 42 9.77 -4.35 -8.20
N ALA A 43 10.32 -3.37 -8.92
CA ALA A 43 10.04 -3.21 -10.34
C ALA A 43 10.52 -4.42 -11.16
N ILE A 44 11.69 -4.96 -10.85
CA ILE A 44 12.25 -6.15 -11.50
C ILE A 44 11.42 -7.39 -11.16
N ASP A 45 11.11 -7.60 -9.88
CA ASP A 45 10.32 -8.73 -9.41
C ASP A 45 8.92 -8.75 -10.05
N VAL A 46 8.24 -7.60 -10.07
CA VAL A 46 6.93 -7.44 -10.72
C VAL A 46 7.00 -7.79 -12.21
N ALA A 47 8.05 -7.39 -12.91
CA ALA A 47 8.25 -7.74 -14.31
C ALA A 47 8.46 -9.27 -14.50
N CYS A 48 9.18 -9.93 -13.59
CA CYS A 48 9.36 -11.38 -13.61
C CYS A 48 8.05 -12.12 -13.35
N TYR A 49 7.22 -11.67 -12.42
CA TYR A 49 5.90 -12.24 -12.18
C TYR A 49 4.93 -12.02 -13.34
N ASP A 50 4.97 -10.84 -13.99
CA ASP A 50 4.19 -10.59 -15.19
C ASP A 50 4.58 -11.55 -16.33
N LEU A 51 5.88 -11.72 -16.56
CA LEU A 51 6.40 -12.65 -17.55
C LEU A 51 6.00 -14.10 -17.24
N ALA A 52 6.14 -14.54 -16.00
CA ALA A 52 5.80 -15.89 -15.57
C ALA A 52 4.30 -16.18 -15.75
N SER A 53 3.44 -15.29 -15.31
CA SER A 53 1.99 -15.45 -15.45
C SER A 53 1.51 -15.35 -16.90
N LYS A 54 2.12 -14.48 -17.73
CA LYS A 54 1.90 -14.44 -19.18
C LYS A 54 2.32 -15.73 -19.86
N SER A 55 3.47 -16.31 -19.50
CA SER A 55 3.95 -17.59 -20.03
C SER A 55 3.00 -18.74 -19.71
N LYS A 56 2.34 -18.70 -18.55
CA LYS A 56 1.29 -19.65 -18.16
C LYS A 56 -0.07 -19.33 -18.77
N LYS A 57 -0.22 -18.22 -19.48
CA LYS A 57 -1.47 -17.74 -20.08
C LYS A 57 -2.61 -17.57 -19.07
N ILE A 58 -2.29 -17.08 -17.87
CA ILE A 58 -3.26 -16.81 -16.80
C ILE A 58 -3.05 -15.42 -16.20
N PRO A 59 -4.09 -14.79 -15.64
CA PRO A 59 -3.95 -13.55 -14.89
C PRO A 59 -3.07 -13.74 -13.63
N LEU A 60 -2.39 -12.67 -13.22
CA LEU A 60 -1.46 -12.70 -12.08
C LEU A 60 -2.11 -13.21 -10.79
N TYR A 61 -3.35 -12.79 -10.46
CA TYR A 61 -4.00 -13.31 -9.24
C TYR A 61 -4.15 -14.83 -9.24
N LYS A 62 -4.46 -15.45 -10.40
CA LYS A 62 -4.52 -16.92 -10.54
C LYS A 62 -3.15 -17.55 -10.41
N TYR A 63 -2.12 -16.92 -10.99
CA TYR A 63 -0.75 -17.37 -10.85
C TYR A 63 -0.30 -17.41 -9.38
N LEU A 64 -0.78 -16.46 -8.59
CA LEU A 64 -0.55 -16.37 -7.14
C LEU A 64 -1.51 -17.24 -6.29
N GLY A 65 -2.35 -18.07 -6.92
CA GLY A 65 -3.29 -18.94 -6.21
C GLY A 65 -4.58 -18.24 -5.75
N GLY A 66 -4.84 -17.02 -6.18
CA GLY A 66 -6.01 -16.24 -5.79
C GLY A 66 -7.24 -16.49 -6.66
N GLU A 67 -8.38 -16.01 -6.19
CA GLU A 67 -9.68 -16.09 -6.87
C GLU A 67 -10.48 -14.79 -6.74
N LEU A 68 -11.22 -14.42 -7.79
CA LEU A 68 -12.10 -13.23 -7.80
C LEU A 68 -13.40 -13.51 -7.03
N LYS A 69 -13.32 -13.62 -5.70
CA LYS A 69 -14.48 -13.94 -4.84
C LYS A 69 -15.10 -12.72 -4.14
N LYS A 70 -14.41 -11.58 -4.10
CA LYS A 70 -14.85 -10.40 -3.34
C LYS A 70 -14.82 -9.14 -4.17
N LYS A 71 -15.74 -8.23 -3.90
CA LYS A 71 -15.66 -6.86 -4.37
C LYS A 71 -14.64 -6.10 -3.53
N ILE A 72 -13.83 -5.29 -4.17
CA ILE A 72 -12.83 -4.45 -3.52
C ILE A 72 -13.09 -2.98 -3.86
N TYR A 73 -12.95 -2.11 -2.86
CA TYR A 73 -13.22 -0.68 -2.97
C TYR A 73 -12.02 0.10 -2.45
N THR A 74 -11.63 1.14 -3.16
CA THR A 74 -10.57 2.04 -2.66
C THR A 74 -11.17 3.12 -1.76
N ASP A 75 -10.34 3.62 -0.85
CA ASP A 75 -10.55 4.93 -0.23
C ASP A 75 -10.06 6.05 -1.14
N TYR A 76 -10.14 7.28 -0.65
CA TYR A 76 -9.53 8.45 -1.27
C TYR A 76 -8.91 9.34 -0.17
N THR A 77 -7.69 9.83 -0.44
CA THR A 77 -6.89 10.54 0.54
C THR A 77 -7.27 12.02 0.64
N VAL A 78 -7.53 12.46 1.86
CA VAL A 78 -7.58 13.87 2.26
C VAL A 78 -6.16 14.25 2.70
N SER A 79 -5.49 15.09 1.91
CA SER A 79 -4.12 15.50 2.17
C SER A 79 -4.03 16.43 3.37
N LEU A 80 -2.94 16.34 4.15
CA LEU A 80 -2.67 17.24 5.27
C LEU A 80 -2.54 18.69 4.79
N ASN A 81 -3.33 19.58 5.38
CA ASN A 81 -3.40 21.01 5.06
C ASN A 81 -4.07 21.79 6.19
N ASP A 82 -4.36 23.07 5.95
CA ASP A 82 -5.25 23.86 6.80
C ASP A 82 -6.61 23.19 6.93
N ILE A 83 -7.21 23.28 8.12
CA ILE A 83 -8.45 22.57 8.48
C ILE A 83 -9.57 22.84 7.46
N ASP A 84 -9.81 24.09 7.09
CA ASP A 84 -10.86 24.47 6.15
C ASP A 84 -10.67 23.82 4.78
N LYS A 85 -9.42 23.70 4.31
CA LYS A 85 -9.10 23.05 3.05
C LYS A 85 -9.34 21.55 3.12
N MET A 86 -8.97 20.91 4.26
CA MET A 86 -9.20 19.49 4.49
C MET A 86 -10.70 19.16 4.53
N VAL A 87 -11.49 19.95 5.22
CA VAL A 87 -12.97 19.81 5.28
C VAL A 87 -13.60 19.95 3.88
N LYS A 88 -13.19 20.96 3.11
CA LYS A 88 -13.64 21.15 1.72
C LYS A 88 -13.26 19.97 0.83
N GLN A 89 -12.03 19.47 0.96
CA GLN A 89 -11.55 18.31 0.21
C GLN A 89 -12.34 17.05 0.58
N ALA A 90 -12.57 16.78 1.88
CA ALA A 90 -13.35 15.66 2.36
C ALA A 90 -14.78 15.68 1.81
N ARG A 91 -15.43 16.85 1.83
CA ARG A 91 -16.76 17.05 1.22
C ARG A 91 -16.77 16.71 -0.26
N SER A 92 -15.84 17.27 -1.02
CA SER A 92 -15.73 17.03 -2.47
C SER A 92 -15.50 15.55 -2.81
N ILE A 93 -14.71 14.84 -2.01
CA ILE A 93 -14.47 13.40 -2.17
C ILE A 93 -15.78 12.62 -1.98
N VAL A 94 -16.54 12.93 -0.93
CA VAL A 94 -17.81 12.26 -0.65
C VAL A 94 -18.88 12.57 -1.73
N GLU A 95 -18.94 13.82 -2.22
CA GLU A 95 -19.79 14.22 -3.35
C GLU A 95 -19.47 13.46 -4.64
N ARG A 96 -18.22 13.04 -4.83
CA ARG A 96 -17.80 12.15 -5.93
C ARG A 96 -18.21 10.68 -5.72
N GLY A 97 -18.86 10.36 -4.60
CA GLY A 97 -19.40 9.02 -4.31
C GLY A 97 -18.52 8.11 -3.47
N PHE A 98 -17.35 8.56 -3.00
CA PHE A 98 -16.51 7.76 -2.11
C PHE A 98 -17.22 7.49 -0.78
N LYS A 99 -17.14 6.25 -0.31
CA LYS A 99 -17.71 5.81 0.98
C LYS A 99 -16.65 5.63 2.05
N ILE A 100 -15.38 5.76 1.66
CA ILE A 100 -14.22 5.59 2.53
C ILE A 100 -13.25 6.73 2.23
N ILE A 101 -12.81 7.44 3.25
CA ILE A 101 -11.76 8.45 3.14
C ILE A 101 -10.59 8.11 4.06
N LYS A 102 -9.38 8.41 3.60
CA LYS A 102 -8.15 8.34 4.39
C LYS A 102 -7.69 9.75 4.71
N VAL A 103 -7.57 10.12 5.97
CA VAL A 103 -7.21 11.47 6.41
C VAL A 103 -5.76 11.49 6.87
N LYS A 104 -4.93 12.30 6.22
CA LYS A 104 -3.55 12.52 6.64
C LYS A 104 -3.48 13.45 7.84
N LEU A 105 -2.75 13.03 8.86
CA LEU A 105 -2.56 13.69 10.15
C LEU A 105 -1.05 13.70 10.52
N GLY A 106 -0.69 14.00 11.76
CA GLY A 106 0.68 13.88 12.26
C GLY A 106 1.46 15.20 12.28
N ASP A 107 0.77 16.34 12.19
CA ASP A 107 1.38 17.67 12.33
C ASP A 107 1.36 18.18 13.78
N ASP A 108 0.20 18.08 14.43
CA ASP A 108 -0.04 18.53 15.80
C ASP A 108 -1.27 17.79 16.34
N GLY A 109 -1.10 16.99 17.37
CA GLY A 109 -2.17 16.15 17.90
C GLY A 109 -3.43 16.93 18.31
N LYS A 110 -3.31 18.18 18.81
CA LYS A 110 -4.47 19.01 19.15
C LYS A 110 -5.22 19.49 17.91
N LYS A 111 -4.49 19.92 16.88
CA LYS A 111 -5.09 20.29 15.60
C LYS A 111 -5.69 19.09 14.90
N ASP A 112 -5.07 17.92 15.01
CA ASP A 112 -5.55 16.69 14.41
C ASP A 112 -6.88 16.23 14.99
N ILE A 113 -7.07 16.41 16.30
CA ILE A 113 -8.38 16.18 16.96
C ILE A 113 -9.46 17.08 16.34
N GLU A 114 -9.15 18.34 16.14
CA GLU A 114 -10.09 19.30 15.56
C GLU A 114 -10.34 19.01 14.06
N ARG A 115 -9.30 18.63 13.29
CA ARG A 115 -9.42 18.16 11.90
C ARG A 115 -10.42 17.03 11.78
N ILE A 116 -10.28 15.99 12.60
CA ILE A 116 -11.16 14.82 12.58
C ILE A 116 -12.58 15.18 13.01
N ARG A 117 -12.75 16.03 14.04
CA ARG A 117 -14.07 16.52 14.47
C ARG A 117 -14.81 17.16 13.30
N LEU A 118 -14.21 18.17 12.69
CA LEU A 118 -14.85 18.95 11.61
C LEU A 118 -15.05 18.12 10.33
N ILE A 119 -14.12 17.22 9.99
CA ILE A 119 -14.30 16.32 8.86
C ILE A 119 -15.48 15.37 9.12
N ARG A 120 -15.57 14.76 10.32
CA ARG A 120 -16.69 13.87 10.66
C ARG A 120 -18.04 14.60 10.62
N GLU A 121 -18.11 15.81 11.17
CA GLU A 121 -19.31 16.66 11.11
C GLU A 121 -19.71 16.97 9.65
N CYS A 122 -18.72 17.19 8.78
CA CYS A 122 -18.94 17.50 7.38
C CYS A 122 -19.41 16.30 6.55
N VAL A 123 -18.81 15.11 6.76
CA VAL A 123 -19.08 13.93 5.91
C VAL A 123 -20.19 13.01 6.44
N GLY A 124 -20.58 13.18 7.70
CA GLY A 124 -21.61 12.37 8.36
C GLY A 124 -21.12 10.99 8.80
N SER A 125 -21.98 10.24 9.52
CA SER A 125 -21.64 8.95 10.15
C SER A 125 -21.51 7.79 9.15
N ASN A 126 -22.11 7.88 7.96
CA ASN A 126 -22.10 6.80 6.97
C ASN A 126 -20.75 6.66 6.24
N ILE A 127 -19.86 7.64 6.33
CA ILE A 127 -18.55 7.61 5.68
C ILE A 127 -17.53 6.96 6.62
N LYS A 128 -16.83 5.95 6.12
CA LYS A 128 -15.74 5.31 6.86
C LYS A 128 -14.51 6.20 6.83
N ILE A 129 -13.94 6.49 8.01
CA ILE A 129 -12.73 7.29 8.14
C ILE A 129 -11.58 6.37 8.57
N ARG A 130 -10.48 6.46 7.86
CA ARG A 130 -9.16 5.91 8.17
C ARG A 130 -8.22 7.06 8.40
N ILE A 131 -7.25 6.92 9.25
CA ILE A 131 -6.25 7.97 9.49
C ILE A 131 -4.84 7.44 9.30
N ASP A 132 -3.95 8.33 8.87
CA ASP A 132 -2.53 8.05 8.72
C ASP A 132 -1.75 9.24 9.26
N ALA A 133 -1.03 9.01 10.34
CA ALA A 133 -0.24 10.04 11.00
C ALA A 133 1.17 10.17 10.41
N ASN A 134 1.54 9.30 9.46
CA ASN A 134 2.84 9.30 8.77
C ASN A 134 4.02 9.55 9.73
N GLN A 135 4.01 8.84 10.87
CA GLN A 135 5.07 8.89 11.88
C GLN A 135 5.18 10.23 12.64
N GLY A 136 4.16 11.09 12.59
CA GLY A 136 4.25 12.48 13.02
C GLY A 136 4.04 12.72 14.50
N TRP A 137 3.53 11.75 15.27
CA TRP A 137 3.28 11.92 16.70
C TRP A 137 4.37 11.31 17.58
N THR A 138 4.56 11.86 18.78
CA THR A 138 5.21 11.13 19.88
C THR A 138 4.30 10.02 20.38
N ILE A 139 4.81 9.12 21.23
CA ILE A 139 3.98 8.05 21.82
C ILE A 139 2.85 8.63 22.65
N GLU A 140 3.15 9.63 23.46
CA GLU A 140 2.19 10.32 24.32
C GLU A 140 1.12 11.05 23.52
N GLU A 141 1.52 11.79 22.48
CA GLU A 141 0.59 12.46 21.57
C GLU A 141 -0.31 11.48 20.82
N ALA A 142 0.26 10.35 20.33
CA ALA A 142 -0.51 9.31 19.67
C ALA A 142 -1.60 8.77 20.60
N ILE A 143 -1.23 8.40 21.83
CA ILE A 143 -2.18 7.86 22.83
C ILE A 143 -3.27 8.87 23.15
N GLU A 144 -2.89 10.12 23.41
CA GLU A 144 -3.85 11.17 23.76
C GLU A 144 -4.80 11.46 22.60
N THR A 145 -4.26 11.63 21.39
CA THR A 145 -5.03 11.94 20.19
C THR A 145 -6.02 10.81 19.87
N LEU A 146 -5.55 9.55 19.85
CA LEU A 146 -6.38 8.40 19.54
C LEU A 146 -7.53 8.22 20.54
N LYS A 147 -7.30 8.42 21.83
CA LYS A 147 -8.36 8.41 22.84
C LYS A 147 -9.42 9.49 22.61
N LYS A 148 -9.01 10.70 22.19
CA LYS A 148 -9.94 11.81 21.96
C LYS A 148 -10.76 11.67 20.68
N ILE A 149 -10.16 11.09 19.61
CA ILE A 149 -10.85 10.94 18.33
C ILE A 149 -11.65 9.64 18.20
N TYR A 150 -11.55 8.70 19.14
CA TYR A 150 -12.28 7.42 19.12
C TYR A 150 -13.78 7.58 18.91
N LYS A 151 -14.39 8.58 19.54
CA LYS A 151 -15.84 8.89 19.42
C LYS A 151 -16.27 9.25 17.99
N TYR A 152 -15.34 9.50 17.07
CA TYR A 152 -15.60 9.78 15.65
C TYR A 152 -15.52 8.55 14.75
N GLU A 153 -15.54 7.34 15.34
CA GLU A 153 -15.64 6.05 14.62
C GLU A 153 -14.56 5.86 13.56
N ILE A 154 -13.30 6.01 13.98
CA ILE A 154 -12.13 5.78 13.12
C ILE A 154 -11.88 4.28 12.98
N GLN A 155 -11.72 3.78 11.75
CA GLN A 155 -11.50 2.36 11.49
C GLN A 155 -10.14 1.87 12.02
N TYR A 156 -9.09 2.63 11.78
CA TYR A 156 -7.71 2.37 12.25
C TYR A 156 -6.84 3.61 12.09
N CYS A 157 -5.71 3.59 12.77
CA CYS A 157 -4.62 4.56 12.64
C CYS A 157 -3.40 3.88 12.04
N GLU A 158 -2.93 4.37 10.90
CA GLU A 158 -1.71 3.96 10.22
C GLU A 158 -0.53 4.80 10.72
N ALA A 159 0.61 4.14 10.98
CA ALA A 159 1.90 4.76 11.33
C ALA A 159 1.82 5.93 12.34
N PRO A 160 1.31 5.72 13.58
CA PRO A 160 1.13 6.81 14.53
C PRO A 160 2.44 7.45 14.98
N ILE A 161 3.53 6.67 15.13
CA ILE A 161 4.82 7.10 15.66
C ILE A 161 5.96 6.82 14.71
N ASN A 162 7.10 7.49 14.91
CA ASN A 162 8.30 7.31 14.12
C ASN A 162 8.77 5.85 14.14
N ARG A 163 9.16 5.32 12.98
CA ARG A 163 9.64 3.94 12.81
C ARG A 163 10.84 3.58 13.68
N GLU A 164 11.64 4.55 14.09
CA GLU A 164 12.77 4.33 15.00
C GLU A 164 12.30 3.83 16.38
N PHE A 165 11.05 4.13 16.74
CA PHE A 165 10.40 3.66 17.96
C PHE A 165 9.42 2.50 17.73
N SER A 166 9.51 1.80 16.59
CA SER A 166 8.60 0.69 16.24
C SER A 166 8.58 -0.43 17.28
N TYR A 167 9.67 -0.62 18.03
CA TYR A 167 9.76 -1.56 19.16
C TYR A 167 8.89 -1.17 20.37
N ARG A 168 8.37 0.07 20.40
CA ARG A 168 7.44 0.60 21.41
C ARG A 168 6.02 0.81 20.88
N LEU A 169 5.73 0.37 19.66
CA LEU A 169 4.41 0.57 19.05
C LEU A 169 3.30 -0.15 19.82
N ASN A 170 3.64 -1.24 20.53
CA ASN A 170 2.73 -1.92 21.45
C ASN A 170 2.20 -1.00 22.57
N GLU A 171 2.98 -0.03 23.06
CA GLU A 171 2.52 0.93 24.07
C GLU A 171 1.33 1.78 23.54
N VAL A 172 1.44 2.22 22.28
CA VAL A 172 0.34 2.93 21.61
C VAL A 172 -0.85 2.01 21.40
N LYS A 173 -0.60 0.78 20.87
CA LYS A 173 -1.64 -0.21 20.63
C LYS A 173 -2.43 -0.57 21.87
N GLU A 174 -1.77 -0.87 22.98
CA GLU A 174 -2.42 -1.27 24.24
C GLU A 174 -3.23 -0.13 24.87
N ALA A 175 -2.77 1.11 24.71
CA ALA A 175 -3.44 2.28 25.26
C ALA A 175 -4.52 2.87 24.35
N SER A 176 -4.56 2.46 23.07
CA SER A 176 -5.47 3.02 22.07
C SER A 176 -6.76 2.21 21.94
N PRO A 177 -7.93 2.86 21.92
CA PRO A 177 -9.20 2.21 21.55
C PRO A 177 -9.35 2.01 20.02
N ILE A 178 -8.45 2.59 19.21
CA ILE A 178 -8.43 2.51 17.75
C ILE A 178 -7.32 1.53 17.34
N LYS A 179 -7.60 0.64 16.40
CA LYS A 179 -6.62 -0.32 15.86
C LYS A 179 -5.42 0.38 15.25
N ILE A 180 -4.23 -0.17 15.46
CA ILE A 180 -2.96 0.36 14.96
C ILE A 180 -2.47 -0.47 13.77
N MET A 181 -2.12 0.21 12.68
CA MET A 181 -1.56 -0.39 11.47
C MET A 181 -0.09 -0.02 11.33
N ALA A 182 0.76 -1.03 11.15
CA ALA A 182 2.16 -0.86 10.81
C ALA A 182 2.32 -0.56 9.32
N ASP A 183 2.99 0.56 8.98
CA ASP A 183 3.39 0.92 7.61
C ASP A 183 4.91 1.09 7.53
N GLU A 184 5.47 2.22 7.91
CA GLU A 184 6.92 2.46 7.80
C GLU A 184 7.75 1.63 8.78
N SER A 185 7.12 0.95 9.71
CA SER A 185 7.73 -0.06 10.58
C SER A 185 7.73 -1.49 9.99
N LEU A 186 7.22 -1.67 8.76
CA LEU A 186 7.05 -2.98 8.10
C LEU A 186 7.61 -2.97 6.69
N PHE A 187 8.90 -3.13 6.52
CA PHE A 187 9.57 -3.24 5.21
C PHE A 187 9.88 -4.68 4.82
N THR A 188 10.35 -5.46 5.76
CA THR A 188 10.94 -6.77 5.52
C THR A 188 10.15 -7.89 6.21
N LEU A 189 10.45 -9.13 5.82
CA LEU A 189 9.96 -10.32 6.49
C LEU A 189 10.36 -10.35 7.99
N ASN A 190 11.54 -9.83 8.33
CA ASN A 190 11.99 -9.74 9.72
C ASN A 190 11.16 -8.72 10.51
N ASP A 191 10.82 -7.58 9.89
CA ASP A 191 9.92 -6.61 10.55
C ASP A 191 8.57 -7.25 10.84
N ALA A 192 8.00 -8.00 9.89
CA ALA A 192 6.73 -8.71 10.09
C ALA A 192 6.82 -9.69 11.27
N LYS A 193 7.91 -10.48 11.36
CA LYS A 193 8.14 -11.39 12.50
C LYS A 193 8.24 -10.65 13.82
N MET A 194 8.95 -9.51 13.84
CA MET A 194 9.10 -8.68 15.05
C MET A 194 7.76 -8.05 15.46
N MET A 195 6.98 -7.53 14.51
CA MET A 195 5.65 -6.99 14.78
C MET A 195 4.73 -8.03 15.43
N VAL A 196 4.77 -9.27 14.92
CA VAL A 196 4.00 -10.40 15.48
C VAL A 196 4.52 -10.78 16.86
N HIS A 197 5.82 -11.02 17.00
CA HIS A 197 6.43 -11.50 18.25
C HIS A 197 6.21 -10.52 19.41
N GLY A 198 6.39 -9.23 19.17
CA GLY A 198 6.20 -8.18 20.17
C GLY A 198 4.74 -7.70 20.29
N ASN A 199 3.81 -8.27 19.52
CA ASN A 199 2.40 -7.83 19.48
C ASN A 199 2.26 -6.31 19.23
N HIS A 200 3.11 -5.75 18.34
CA HIS A 200 3.30 -4.32 18.20
C HIS A 200 2.15 -3.60 17.47
N CYS A 201 1.38 -4.29 16.63
CA CYS A 201 0.27 -3.67 15.89
C CYS A 201 -0.90 -4.64 15.70
N ASP A 202 -2.02 -4.12 15.20
CA ASP A 202 -3.23 -4.91 14.89
C ASP A 202 -3.33 -5.27 13.42
N MET A 203 -2.65 -4.53 12.54
CA MET A 203 -2.81 -4.62 11.09
C MET A 203 -1.49 -4.32 10.39
N PHE A 204 -1.34 -4.85 9.18
CA PHE A 204 -0.20 -4.58 8.30
C PHE A 204 -0.63 -3.78 7.07
N ASN A 205 0.16 -2.79 6.67
CA ASN A 205 0.05 -2.16 5.36
C ASN A 205 1.12 -2.69 4.41
N LEU A 206 0.70 -3.36 3.36
CA LEU A 206 1.56 -3.87 2.29
C LEU A 206 1.68 -2.83 1.19
N LYS A 207 2.89 -2.47 0.83
CA LYS A 207 3.21 -1.62 -0.33
C LYS A 207 4.32 -2.32 -1.12
N ILE A 208 4.01 -2.86 -2.28
CA ILE A 208 4.92 -3.70 -3.07
C ILE A 208 6.29 -3.06 -3.26
N GLY A 209 6.30 -1.73 -3.54
CA GLY A 209 7.54 -0.96 -3.64
C GLY A 209 8.36 -0.89 -2.35
N LYS A 210 7.69 -0.99 -1.19
CA LYS A 210 8.32 -0.97 0.14
C LYS A 210 8.90 -2.34 0.50
N GLN A 211 8.18 -3.43 0.22
CA GLN A 211 8.63 -4.78 0.53
C GLN A 211 9.68 -5.34 -0.44
N GLY A 212 9.89 -4.72 -1.59
CA GLY A 212 10.85 -5.19 -2.58
C GLY A 212 10.27 -6.12 -3.63
N GLY A 213 8.94 -6.25 -3.71
CA GLY A 213 8.26 -7.00 -4.75
C GLY A 213 7.12 -7.90 -4.25
N ILE A 214 6.58 -8.67 -5.17
CA ILE A 214 5.50 -9.64 -4.93
C ILE A 214 6.00 -10.79 -4.07
N TYR A 215 7.22 -11.30 -4.34
CA TYR A 215 7.78 -12.43 -3.60
C TYR A 215 7.85 -12.15 -2.10
N GLU A 216 8.47 -11.05 -1.70
CA GLU A 216 8.56 -10.66 -0.28
C GLU A 216 7.17 -10.37 0.31
N SER A 217 6.29 -9.71 -0.45
CA SER A 217 4.94 -9.42 -0.01
C SER A 217 4.14 -10.70 0.27
N THR A 218 4.28 -11.76 -0.56
CA THR A 218 3.60 -13.04 -0.33
C THR A 218 4.08 -13.73 0.94
N LYS A 219 5.37 -13.63 1.30
CA LYS A 219 5.91 -14.16 2.56
C LYS A 219 5.37 -13.41 3.79
N ILE A 220 5.21 -12.09 3.68
CA ILE A 220 4.58 -11.30 4.74
C ILE A 220 3.09 -11.64 4.88
N ILE A 221 2.38 -11.87 3.77
CA ILE A 221 0.98 -12.33 3.77
C ILE A 221 0.87 -13.67 4.52
N GLU A 222 1.74 -14.65 4.24
CA GLU A 222 1.76 -15.94 4.93
C GLU A 222 1.92 -15.78 6.45
N ILE A 223 2.79 -14.86 6.91
CA ILE A 223 2.95 -14.56 8.35
C ILE A 223 1.68 -13.94 8.92
N ALA A 224 1.10 -12.95 8.23
CA ALA A 224 -0.10 -12.27 8.69
C ALA A 224 -1.29 -13.24 8.82
N GLU A 225 -1.48 -14.15 7.83
CA GLU A 225 -2.52 -15.17 7.87
C GLU A 225 -2.37 -16.13 9.05
N LYS A 226 -1.14 -16.65 9.26
CA LYS A 226 -0.84 -17.56 10.38
C LYS A 226 -1.12 -16.93 11.74
N ASN A 227 -1.07 -15.61 11.84
CA ASN A 227 -1.26 -14.86 13.08
C ASN A 227 -2.58 -14.08 13.12
N ASN A 228 -3.50 -14.33 12.17
CA ASN A 228 -4.80 -13.67 12.07
C ASN A 228 -4.71 -12.11 12.00
N ILE A 229 -3.67 -11.57 11.39
CA ILE A 229 -3.46 -10.13 11.24
C ILE A 229 -4.11 -9.65 9.93
N PRO A 230 -5.14 -8.80 9.99
CA PRO A 230 -5.72 -8.20 8.80
C PRO A 230 -4.73 -7.23 8.13
N MET A 231 -4.86 -7.11 6.80
CA MET A 231 -3.95 -6.32 5.99
C MET A 231 -4.69 -5.30 5.14
N GLN A 232 -3.96 -4.26 4.80
CA GLN A 232 -4.23 -3.34 3.72
C GLN A 232 -3.21 -3.57 2.60
N VAL A 233 -3.60 -3.34 1.36
CA VAL A 233 -2.67 -3.04 0.27
C VAL A 233 -2.75 -1.55 -0.03
N GLY A 234 -1.61 -0.90 0.00
CA GLY A 234 -1.46 0.52 -0.28
C GLY A 234 -0.33 0.78 -1.28
N GLY A 235 0.07 2.01 -1.42
CA GLY A 235 1.15 2.40 -2.30
C GLY A 235 1.76 3.74 -1.89
N PHE A 236 2.79 4.09 -2.63
CA PHE A 236 3.29 5.45 -2.75
C PHE A 236 2.55 6.16 -3.90
N ILE A 237 3.16 7.16 -4.52
CA ILE A 237 2.62 7.77 -5.74
C ILE A 237 3.16 6.98 -6.96
N GLU A 238 2.74 5.72 -7.06
CA GLU A 238 3.15 4.83 -8.14
C GLU A 238 2.14 4.81 -9.28
N SER A 239 2.56 4.23 -10.41
CA SER A 239 1.74 4.10 -11.60
C SER A 239 0.60 3.09 -11.42
N ARG A 240 -0.37 3.11 -12.33
CA ARG A 240 -1.46 2.12 -12.39
C ARG A 240 -0.96 0.66 -12.45
N ILE A 241 0.28 0.41 -12.90
CA ILE A 241 0.85 -0.94 -12.91
C ILE A 241 0.87 -1.51 -11.49
N ILE A 242 1.49 -0.81 -10.55
CA ILE A 242 1.62 -1.29 -9.15
C ILE A 242 0.25 -1.41 -8.49
N PHE A 243 -0.66 -0.46 -8.71
CA PHE A 243 -2.01 -0.56 -8.14
C PHE A 243 -2.82 -1.72 -8.74
N THR A 244 -2.57 -2.09 -10.00
CA THR A 244 -3.13 -3.31 -10.57
C THR A 244 -2.56 -4.55 -9.87
N VAL A 245 -1.26 -4.60 -9.61
CA VAL A 245 -0.62 -5.70 -8.85
C VAL A 245 -1.18 -5.76 -7.42
N ASN A 246 -1.34 -4.62 -6.73
CA ASN A 246 -1.97 -4.56 -5.41
C ASN A 246 -3.37 -5.18 -5.41
N CYS A 247 -4.17 -4.89 -6.44
CA CYS A 247 -5.50 -5.48 -6.58
C CYS A 247 -5.43 -7.00 -6.85
N HIS A 248 -4.45 -7.47 -7.65
CA HIS A 248 -4.20 -8.91 -7.82
C HIS A 248 -3.86 -9.58 -6.48
N LEU A 249 -2.95 -9.00 -5.68
CA LEU A 249 -2.63 -9.50 -4.33
C LEU A 249 -3.86 -9.51 -3.43
N GLY A 250 -4.71 -8.48 -3.53
CA GLY A 250 -5.95 -8.40 -2.78
C GLY A 250 -6.86 -9.63 -2.92
N HIS A 251 -6.75 -10.36 -4.01
CA HIS A 251 -7.52 -11.57 -4.28
C HIS A 251 -6.80 -12.88 -3.88
N THR A 252 -5.59 -12.82 -3.33
CA THR A 252 -4.85 -14.01 -2.87
C THR A 252 -5.13 -14.37 -1.43
N SER A 253 -5.62 -13.42 -0.62
CA SER A 253 -5.85 -13.62 0.81
C SER A 253 -7.15 -12.98 1.28
N ASN A 254 -7.87 -13.69 2.13
CA ASN A 254 -9.05 -13.16 2.83
C ASN A 254 -8.68 -12.21 3.98
N PHE A 255 -7.42 -12.15 4.38
CA PHE A 255 -6.92 -11.21 5.38
C PHE A 255 -6.59 -9.84 4.81
N ILE A 256 -6.46 -9.69 3.49
CA ILE A 256 -6.37 -8.38 2.82
C ILE A 256 -7.78 -7.79 2.76
N LYS A 257 -8.09 -6.90 3.69
CA LYS A 257 -9.42 -6.32 3.92
C LYS A 257 -9.56 -4.89 3.41
N HIS A 258 -8.45 -4.16 3.30
CA HIS A 258 -8.44 -2.74 3.01
C HIS A 258 -7.59 -2.43 1.78
N PHE A 259 -8.01 -1.42 1.04
CA PHE A 259 -7.36 -1.01 -0.21
C PHE A 259 -7.22 0.52 -0.18
N ASP A 260 -5.99 0.99 -0.31
CA ASP A 260 -5.58 2.38 -0.46
C ASP A 260 -4.93 2.48 -1.84
N CYS A 261 -5.80 2.58 -2.86
CA CYS A 261 -5.42 2.43 -4.27
C CYS A 261 -5.85 3.67 -5.10
N ASP A 262 -5.80 4.85 -4.51
CA ASP A 262 -6.26 6.10 -5.10
C ASP A 262 -5.19 6.87 -5.90
N SER A 263 -3.90 6.60 -5.70
CA SER A 263 -2.80 7.38 -6.30
C SER A 263 -2.86 7.50 -7.83
N PRO A 264 -3.29 6.49 -8.61
CA PRO A 264 -3.46 6.66 -10.06
C PRO A 264 -4.46 7.77 -10.44
N LEU A 265 -5.37 8.15 -9.54
CA LEU A 265 -6.35 9.22 -9.75
C LEU A 265 -5.74 10.63 -9.60
N PHE A 266 -4.54 10.75 -9.02
CA PHE A 266 -3.80 12.01 -8.88
C PHE A 266 -2.89 12.31 -10.06
N HIS A 267 -2.61 11.34 -10.93
CA HIS A 267 -1.65 11.49 -12.00
C HIS A 267 -2.23 12.33 -13.14
N LYS A 268 -1.51 13.38 -13.55
CA LYS A 268 -1.85 14.18 -14.73
C LYS A 268 -1.71 13.41 -16.05
N ILE A 269 -0.78 12.46 -16.09
CA ILE A 269 -0.48 11.63 -17.27
C ILE A 269 -0.61 10.16 -16.86
N ASN A 270 -1.42 9.42 -17.58
CA ASN A 270 -1.51 7.98 -17.44
C ASN A 270 -1.02 7.28 -18.72
N PRO A 271 0.23 6.78 -18.73
CA PRO A 271 0.78 6.10 -19.89
C PRO A 271 0.38 4.63 -19.99
N ILE A 272 -0.42 4.11 -19.06
CA ILE A 272 -0.76 2.70 -18.96
C ILE A 272 -2.03 2.39 -19.75
N ILE A 273 -2.00 1.28 -20.49
CA ILE A 273 -3.12 0.67 -21.21
C ILE A 273 -3.59 -0.51 -20.37
N GLY A 274 -4.92 -0.64 -20.17
CA GLY A 274 -5.47 -1.70 -19.32
C GLY A 274 -5.22 -1.45 -17.82
N GLY A 275 -5.11 -2.53 -17.06
CA GLY A 275 -4.96 -2.49 -15.62
C GLY A 275 -6.27 -2.29 -14.86
N VAL A 276 -6.18 -2.03 -13.57
CA VAL A 276 -7.34 -1.83 -12.71
C VAL A 276 -8.21 -0.67 -13.19
N GLU A 277 -9.51 -0.90 -13.24
CA GLU A 277 -10.53 0.10 -13.57
C GLU A 277 -11.29 0.51 -12.31
N TYR A 278 -11.67 1.78 -12.24
CA TYR A 278 -12.47 2.34 -11.15
C TYR A 278 -13.89 2.55 -11.64
N LYS A 279 -14.85 1.80 -11.08
CA LYS A 279 -16.27 2.02 -11.37
C LYS A 279 -16.84 3.27 -10.72
N ASN A 280 -18.05 3.65 -11.06
CA ASN A 280 -18.71 4.85 -10.53
C ASN A 280 -18.88 4.84 -9.00
N ASP A 281 -18.94 3.66 -8.38
CA ASP A 281 -19.01 3.46 -6.93
C ASP A 281 -17.63 3.20 -6.29
N TRP A 282 -16.54 3.41 -7.06
CA TRP A 282 -15.15 3.20 -6.68
C TRP A 282 -14.77 1.74 -6.37
N GLU A 283 -15.58 0.80 -6.88
CA GLU A 283 -15.19 -0.60 -6.97
C GLU A 283 -13.99 -0.74 -7.94
N LEU A 284 -12.99 -1.48 -7.52
CA LEU A 284 -11.79 -1.77 -8.31
C LEU A 284 -12.00 -3.06 -9.10
N ILE A 285 -11.97 -2.96 -10.42
CA ILE A 285 -12.14 -4.10 -11.32
C ILE A 285 -10.81 -4.51 -11.91
N LEU A 286 -10.42 -5.75 -11.68
CA LEU A 286 -9.22 -6.32 -12.25
C LEU A 286 -9.41 -6.73 -13.72
N PRO A 287 -8.37 -6.55 -14.56
CA PRO A 287 -8.35 -7.13 -15.89
C PRO A 287 -8.31 -8.68 -15.80
N THR A 288 -8.95 -9.33 -16.77
CA THR A 288 -8.91 -10.80 -16.92
C THR A 288 -7.83 -11.26 -17.88
N ALA A 289 -7.05 -10.35 -18.44
CA ALA A 289 -5.95 -10.62 -19.33
C ALA A 289 -4.80 -11.36 -18.63
N ASN A 290 -3.96 -12.04 -19.42
CA ASN A 290 -2.79 -12.75 -18.91
C ASN A 290 -1.78 -11.79 -18.28
N GLY A 291 -1.08 -12.24 -17.26
CA GLY A 291 -0.14 -11.40 -16.53
C GLY A 291 -0.84 -10.40 -15.61
N ILE A 292 -0.27 -9.23 -15.46
CA ILE A 292 -0.86 -8.10 -14.74
C ILE A 292 -2.06 -7.51 -15.51
N GLY A 293 -2.13 -7.74 -16.82
CA GLY A 293 -3.18 -7.17 -17.67
C GLY A 293 -2.96 -5.69 -17.99
N VAL A 294 -1.70 -5.27 -18.08
CA VAL A 294 -1.29 -3.91 -18.43
C VAL A 294 -0.33 -3.90 -19.60
N ASP A 295 -0.29 -2.77 -20.29
CA ASP A 295 0.74 -2.43 -21.26
C ASP A 295 1.07 -0.94 -21.14
N ILE A 296 2.16 -0.50 -21.78
CA ILE A 296 2.61 0.90 -21.76
C ILE A 296 2.45 1.48 -23.17
N LYS A 297 1.91 2.70 -23.24
CA LYS A 297 1.76 3.42 -24.53
C LYS A 297 3.12 3.55 -25.23
N LYS A 298 3.18 3.11 -26.48
CA LYS A 298 4.44 3.08 -27.27
C LYS A 298 5.15 4.43 -27.33
N ASP A 299 4.38 5.52 -27.48
CA ASP A 299 4.97 6.86 -27.57
C ASP A 299 5.58 7.31 -26.23
N PHE A 300 4.98 6.88 -25.10
CA PHE A 300 5.59 7.10 -23.78
C PHE A 300 6.90 6.32 -23.64
N LEU A 301 6.93 5.05 -24.08
CA LEU A 301 8.16 4.25 -24.06
C LEU A 301 9.30 4.87 -24.90
N LYS A 302 8.98 5.49 -26.03
CA LYS A 302 9.99 6.19 -26.86
C LYS A 302 10.59 7.41 -26.14
N SER A 303 9.84 8.02 -25.21
CA SER A 303 10.34 9.16 -24.42
C SER A 303 11.17 8.73 -23.20
N CYS A 304 11.16 7.44 -22.84
CA CYS A 304 11.93 6.91 -21.73
C CYS A 304 13.39 6.66 -22.12
N SER A 305 14.30 6.92 -21.20
CA SER A 305 15.71 6.56 -21.36
C SER A 305 15.87 5.04 -21.28
N LYS A 306 16.63 4.47 -22.21
CA LYS A 306 17.07 3.07 -22.09
C LYS A 306 18.23 3.01 -21.09
N ILE A 307 18.16 2.07 -20.16
CA ILE A 307 19.18 1.87 -19.12
C ILE A 307 20.05 0.65 -19.45
N ILE A 308 19.57 -0.21 -20.35
CA ILE A 308 20.20 -1.47 -20.76
C ILE A 308 20.39 -1.46 -22.27
#